data_70fd5a600391756e8e692981dc7a0fd0
#
_entry.id   70fd5a600391756e8e692981dc7a0fd0
#
_cell.length_a   1.000
_cell.length_b   1.000
_cell.length_c   1.000
_cell.angle_alpha   90.00
_cell.angle_beta   90.00
_cell.angle_gamma   90.00
#
_symmetry.space_group_name_H-M   'P 1'
#
loop_
_entity.id
_entity.type
_entity.pdbx_description
1 polymer ?
#
loop_
_entity_poly.entity_id
_entity_poly.type
_entity_poly.pdbx_seq_one_letter_code
_entity_poly.pdbx_strand_id
1 'polypeptide(L)'
;MSHMTPSEIVSELDKHIVGQDAAKRAVAIALRNRWRRQQVPEPLRQEITPKNILMIGPTGVGKTEIARRLARLAEAPFIKVEATKFTEVGYVGRDVDTIIRDLVEAALKQTREAETRKVRDRAADAAEERLLDVLLPPAREVNIRDMQPTDTATRQRFRKMLREGKLDDKEVEVEVSLLSPQMEIMAPPGMEDLTSQLQGMFQQLGGARRKLSKMPVAEALKALTDEEAAKLINDDDMKSRALAAVEQNGIVFLDEIDKIASRQETHGADVSRQGVQRDLLPLVEGTTVSTKYGMVRTDHILFIASGAFHFSKPSDLIPELQGRFPIRVELTSLSVNDFEQILTATDACLVRQYQSLLATENVHLDFTPDGIRRLAEIAFAVNERQENIGARRLHTVMERLLDDLSFHATRHTGESFAIDAAYVDARLKDIAGDENLARYIL
;
A
#
# COMPACT_ATOMS: atom_id res chain seq x y z
N MET A 1 14.43 11.16 0.89
CA MET A 1 13.49 11.75 1.89
C MET A 1 13.01 13.10 1.41
N SER A 2 11.74 13.38 1.62
CA SER A 2 11.11 14.65 1.27
C SER A 2 11.75 15.82 2.02
N HIS A 3 12.27 16.82 1.30
CA HIS A 3 12.74 18.09 1.86
C HIS A 3 11.58 19.03 2.29
N MET A 4 10.35 18.55 2.17
CA MET A 4 9.13 19.32 2.44
C MET A 4 9.09 19.87 3.86
N THR A 5 8.62 21.08 3.98
CA THR A 5 8.27 21.71 5.26
C THR A 5 6.99 21.09 5.83
N PRO A 6 6.70 21.21 7.13
CA PRO A 6 5.45 20.73 7.70
C PRO A 6 4.19 21.28 7.01
N SER A 7 4.23 22.55 6.59
CA SER A 7 3.11 23.17 5.86
C SER A 7 2.89 22.57 4.48
N GLU A 8 3.97 22.28 3.74
CA GLU A 8 3.88 21.59 2.45
C GLU A 8 3.36 20.16 2.61
N ILE A 9 3.78 19.43 3.65
CA ILE A 9 3.25 18.09 3.96
C ILE A 9 1.75 18.15 4.24
N VAL A 10 1.28 19.14 5.01
CA VAL A 10 -0.15 19.33 5.27
C VAL A 10 -0.88 19.62 3.96
N SER A 11 -0.36 20.53 3.13
CA SER A 11 -0.95 20.85 1.82
C SER A 11 -1.05 19.62 0.89
N GLU A 12 -0.06 18.73 0.90
CA GLU A 12 -0.13 17.47 0.15
C GLU A 12 -1.18 16.50 0.73
N LEU A 13 -1.31 16.47 2.06
CA LEU A 13 -2.36 15.69 2.71
C LEU A 13 -3.77 16.23 2.42
N ASP A 14 -3.92 17.55 2.30
CA ASP A 14 -5.18 18.23 2.00
C ASP A 14 -5.76 17.82 0.63
N LYS A 15 -4.92 17.43 -0.32
CA LYS A 15 -5.39 16.89 -1.62
C LYS A 15 -6.17 15.58 -1.50
N HIS A 16 -6.06 14.90 -0.36
CA HIS A 16 -6.65 13.58 -0.17
C HIS A 16 -7.54 13.46 1.06
N ILE A 17 -7.37 14.35 2.03
CA ILE A 17 -8.01 14.26 3.35
C ILE A 17 -8.64 15.60 3.68
N VAL A 18 -9.96 15.58 3.80
CA VAL A 18 -10.75 16.75 4.18
C VAL A 18 -10.76 16.92 5.69
N GLY A 19 -10.58 18.14 6.16
CA GLY A 19 -10.57 18.46 7.59
C GLY A 19 -9.41 17.81 8.34
N GLN A 20 -9.59 17.49 9.61
CA GLN A 20 -8.64 16.76 10.47
C GLN A 20 -7.28 17.46 10.65
N ASP A 21 -7.27 18.78 10.74
CA ASP A 21 -6.04 19.60 10.72
C ASP A 21 -5.07 19.29 11.85
N ALA A 22 -5.58 18.98 13.05
CA ALA A 22 -4.76 18.59 14.19
C ALA A 22 -3.97 17.30 13.89
N ALA A 23 -4.61 16.29 13.29
CA ALA A 23 -3.97 15.03 12.94
C ALA A 23 -2.97 15.20 11.80
N LYS A 24 -3.32 15.93 10.74
CA LYS A 24 -2.41 16.27 9.63
C LYS A 24 -1.16 17.01 10.13
N ARG A 25 -1.35 17.99 11.02
CA ARG A 25 -0.25 18.74 11.65
C ARG A 25 0.67 17.83 12.47
N ALA A 26 0.10 16.96 13.30
CA ALA A 26 0.90 16.05 14.14
C ALA A 26 1.78 15.11 13.31
N VAL A 27 1.20 14.49 12.27
CA VAL A 27 1.96 13.59 11.39
C VAL A 27 2.99 14.34 10.54
N ALA A 28 2.69 15.56 10.10
CA ALA A 28 3.64 16.40 9.36
C ALA A 28 4.85 16.77 10.22
N ILE A 29 4.63 17.12 11.50
CA ILE A 29 5.71 17.39 12.46
C ILE A 29 6.54 16.12 12.70
N ALA A 30 5.90 14.96 12.88
CA ALA A 30 6.59 13.68 13.08
C ALA A 30 7.50 13.35 11.89
N LEU A 31 7.01 13.51 10.65
CA LEU A 31 7.81 13.31 9.44
C LEU A 31 8.98 14.29 9.35
N ARG A 32 8.73 15.58 9.63
CA ARG A 32 9.79 16.59 9.59
C ARG A 32 10.84 16.37 10.66
N ASN A 33 10.44 15.92 11.86
CA ASN A 33 11.37 15.60 12.94
C ASN A 33 12.28 14.43 12.59
N ARG A 34 11.79 13.45 11.81
CA ARG A 34 12.62 12.37 11.26
C ARG A 34 13.71 12.92 10.33
N TRP A 35 13.38 13.84 9.45
CA TRP A 35 14.35 14.51 8.60
C TRP A 35 15.35 15.33 9.43
N ARG A 36 14.85 16.11 10.42
CA ARG A 36 15.72 16.90 11.34
C ARG A 36 16.70 16.01 12.08
N ARG A 37 16.23 14.86 12.58
CA ARG A 37 17.08 13.88 13.27
C ARG A 37 18.27 13.44 12.41
N GLN A 38 18.08 13.21 11.12
CA GLN A 38 19.16 12.81 10.22
C GLN A 38 20.23 13.90 10.02
N GLN A 39 19.91 15.17 10.31
CA GLN A 39 20.86 16.26 10.26
C GLN A 39 21.63 16.44 11.58
N VAL A 40 21.22 15.76 12.63
CA VAL A 40 21.90 15.83 13.95
C VAL A 40 23.12 14.91 13.93
N PRO A 41 24.30 15.42 14.38
CA PRO A 41 25.49 14.58 14.48
C PRO A 41 25.39 13.51 15.57
N GLU A 42 26.18 12.44 15.42
CA GLU A 42 26.37 11.43 16.46
C GLU A 42 27.16 12.03 17.65
N PRO A 43 26.92 11.57 18.91
CA PRO A 43 26.04 10.45 19.29
C PRO A 43 24.57 10.85 19.51
N LEU A 44 24.24 12.15 19.54
CA LEU A 44 22.89 12.64 19.90
C LEU A 44 21.80 12.11 18.95
N ARG A 45 22.14 11.85 17.69
CA ARG A 45 21.18 11.30 16.72
C ARG A 45 20.60 9.97 17.16
N GLN A 46 21.37 9.12 17.84
CA GLN A 46 20.91 7.81 18.31
C GLN A 46 19.91 7.93 19.48
N GLU A 47 20.05 8.97 20.29
CA GLU A 47 19.18 9.22 21.43
C GLU A 47 17.81 9.81 21.04
N ILE A 48 17.69 10.33 19.82
CA ILE A 48 16.44 10.94 19.35
C ILE A 48 15.52 9.85 18.80
N THR A 49 14.52 9.46 19.58
CA THR A 49 13.46 8.52 19.17
C THR A 49 12.25 9.25 18.59
N PRO A 50 11.52 8.67 17.63
CA PRO A 50 10.27 9.23 17.13
C PRO A 50 9.24 9.32 18.26
N LYS A 51 8.36 10.33 18.18
CA LYS A 51 7.24 10.45 19.11
C LYS A 51 6.02 9.79 18.48
N ASN A 52 5.60 8.67 19.04
CA ASN A 52 4.48 7.91 18.54
C ASN A 52 3.16 8.67 18.73
N ILE A 53 2.19 8.39 17.87
CA ILE A 53 0.94 9.13 17.77
C ILE A 53 -0.23 8.19 18.06
N LEU A 54 -1.14 8.62 18.93
CA LEU A 54 -2.44 7.98 19.15
C LEU A 54 -3.52 8.84 18.47
N MET A 55 -4.18 8.29 17.46
CA MET A 55 -5.30 8.89 16.75
C MET A 55 -6.61 8.37 17.32
N ILE A 56 -7.43 9.26 17.86
CA ILE A 56 -8.70 8.95 18.51
C ILE A 56 -9.83 9.53 17.65
N GLY A 57 -10.87 8.79 17.39
CA GLY A 57 -12.04 9.32 16.67
C GLY A 57 -12.84 8.24 15.95
N PRO A 58 -14.03 8.59 15.43
CA PRO A 58 -14.95 7.63 14.83
C PRO A 58 -14.35 6.86 13.65
N THR A 59 -15.01 5.79 13.26
CA THR A 59 -14.64 5.02 12.06
C THR A 59 -14.86 5.86 10.80
N GLY A 60 -14.01 5.70 9.79
CA GLY A 60 -14.19 6.31 8.48
C GLY A 60 -13.88 7.81 8.37
N VAL A 61 -13.25 8.43 9.40
CA VAL A 61 -12.85 9.86 9.37
C VAL A 61 -11.45 10.12 8.80
N GLY A 62 -10.79 9.09 8.26
CA GLY A 62 -9.49 9.25 7.57
C GLY A 62 -8.25 8.84 8.36
N LYS A 63 -8.35 8.27 9.58
CA LYS A 63 -7.18 7.87 10.41
C LYS A 63 -6.14 7.04 9.62
N THR A 64 -6.57 5.95 9.01
CA THR A 64 -5.70 5.07 8.22
C THR A 64 -5.15 5.78 6.97
N GLU A 65 -5.97 6.61 6.32
CA GLU A 65 -5.56 7.28 5.09
C GLU A 65 -4.48 8.35 5.37
N ILE A 66 -4.59 9.08 6.48
CA ILE A 66 -3.53 10.01 6.92
C ILE A 66 -2.19 9.29 7.03
N ALA A 67 -2.15 8.15 7.73
CA ALA A 67 -0.91 7.39 7.92
C ALA A 67 -0.37 6.81 6.60
N ARG A 68 -1.25 6.30 5.74
CA ARG A 68 -0.88 5.76 4.42
C ARG A 68 -0.30 6.84 3.51
N ARG A 69 -0.94 8.01 3.44
CA ARG A 69 -0.44 9.14 2.65
C ARG A 69 0.88 9.68 3.17
N LEU A 70 1.00 9.80 4.49
CA LEU A 70 2.26 10.17 5.13
C LEU A 70 3.40 9.24 4.71
N ALA A 71 3.17 7.93 4.76
CA ALA A 71 4.18 6.93 4.38
C ALA A 71 4.57 7.03 2.90
N ARG A 72 3.61 7.31 2.01
CA ARG A 72 3.89 7.55 0.58
C ARG A 72 4.72 8.81 0.36
N LEU A 73 4.39 9.91 1.02
CA LEU A 73 5.16 11.17 0.94
C LEU A 73 6.58 11.01 1.48
N ALA A 74 6.73 10.15 2.50
CA ALA A 74 8.03 9.83 3.09
C ALA A 74 8.84 8.82 2.27
N GLU A 75 8.25 8.15 1.29
CA GLU A 75 8.80 6.96 0.63
C GLU A 75 9.25 5.90 1.66
N ALA A 76 8.53 5.84 2.79
CA ALA A 76 8.86 5.00 3.92
C ALA A 76 8.21 3.62 3.82
N PRO A 77 8.89 2.56 4.29
CA PRO A 77 8.25 1.28 4.51
C PRO A 77 7.04 1.44 5.44
N PHE A 78 5.91 0.88 5.05
CA PHE A 78 4.65 1.05 5.76
C PHE A 78 3.90 -0.27 5.87
N ILE A 79 3.41 -0.55 7.07
CA ILE A 79 2.47 -1.65 7.30
C ILE A 79 1.29 -1.17 8.14
N LYS A 80 0.11 -1.66 7.79
CA LYS A 80 -1.09 -1.54 8.61
C LYS A 80 -1.43 -2.91 9.20
N VAL A 81 -1.59 -2.95 10.50
CA VAL A 81 -2.02 -4.14 11.26
C VAL A 81 -3.18 -3.79 12.19
N GLU A 82 -4.04 -4.74 12.44
CA GLU A 82 -5.13 -4.62 13.41
C GLU A 82 -4.68 -5.27 14.71
N ALA A 83 -4.76 -4.52 15.82
CA ALA A 83 -4.33 -5.01 17.14
C ALA A 83 -5.05 -6.29 17.58
N THR A 84 -6.28 -6.48 17.11
CA THR A 84 -7.13 -7.65 17.39
C THR A 84 -6.65 -8.95 16.73
N LYS A 85 -5.73 -8.88 15.78
CA LYS A 85 -5.17 -10.08 15.09
C LYS A 85 -4.08 -10.78 15.89
N PHE A 86 -3.56 -10.12 16.92
CA PHE A 86 -2.52 -10.67 17.77
C PHE A 86 -3.12 -11.33 19.00
N THR A 87 -2.43 -12.35 19.47
CA THR A 87 -2.75 -13.06 20.71
C THR A 87 -1.51 -13.04 21.60
N GLU A 88 -1.73 -13.17 22.91
CA GLU A 88 -0.65 -13.28 23.89
C GLU A 88 0.27 -14.44 23.52
N VAL A 89 1.59 -14.24 23.70
CA VAL A 89 2.60 -15.26 23.42
C VAL A 89 2.29 -16.56 24.18
N GLY A 90 2.25 -17.68 23.43
CA GLY A 90 1.89 -18.99 23.95
C GLY A 90 0.46 -19.45 23.65
N TYR A 91 -0.41 -18.60 23.13
CA TYR A 91 -1.73 -18.96 22.59
C TYR A 91 -1.70 -19.09 21.08
N VAL A 92 -2.68 -19.80 20.52
CA VAL A 92 -2.82 -19.93 19.05
C VAL A 92 -3.19 -18.59 18.45
N GLY A 93 -2.24 -17.94 17.76
CA GLY A 93 -2.43 -16.64 17.10
C GLY A 93 -1.14 -16.11 16.48
N ARG A 94 -1.18 -14.89 15.96
CA ARG A 94 0.01 -14.23 15.38
C ARG A 94 0.81 -13.58 16.51
N ASP A 95 2.11 -13.84 16.50
CA ASP A 95 3.09 -13.15 17.34
C ASP A 95 3.27 -11.69 16.84
N VAL A 96 3.43 -10.76 17.78
CA VAL A 96 3.63 -9.32 17.49
C VAL A 96 4.90 -9.04 16.70
N ASP A 97 5.94 -9.88 16.79
CA ASP A 97 7.17 -9.78 16.02
C ASP A 97 6.92 -9.91 14.51
N THR A 98 5.81 -10.57 14.12
CA THR A 98 5.43 -10.65 12.70
C THR A 98 5.17 -9.27 12.09
N ILE A 99 4.84 -8.25 12.87
CA ILE A 99 4.70 -6.86 12.42
C ILE A 99 6.00 -6.38 11.76
N ILE A 100 7.12 -6.63 12.42
CA ILE A 100 8.43 -6.17 11.92
C ILE A 100 8.87 -7.05 10.75
N ARG A 101 8.61 -8.36 10.79
CA ARG A 101 8.91 -9.26 9.67
C ARG A 101 8.16 -8.85 8.41
N ASP A 102 6.86 -8.58 8.52
CA ASP A 102 6.02 -8.11 7.41
C ASP A 102 6.46 -6.72 6.91
N LEU A 103 6.88 -5.82 7.82
CA LEU A 103 7.42 -4.51 7.45
C LEU A 103 8.72 -4.62 6.63
N VAL A 104 9.60 -5.57 6.99
CA VAL A 104 10.83 -5.84 6.22
C VAL A 104 10.51 -6.38 4.84
N GLU A 105 9.54 -7.27 4.71
CA GLU A 105 9.11 -7.76 3.40
C GLU A 105 8.53 -6.65 2.51
N ALA A 106 7.72 -5.78 3.09
CA ALA A 106 7.21 -4.60 2.39
C ALA A 106 8.35 -3.67 1.94
N ALA A 107 9.36 -3.45 2.80
CA ALA A 107 10.52 -2.64 2.48
C ALA A 107 11.37 -3.25 1.37
N LEU A 108 11.61 -4.56 1.40
CA LEU A 108 12.35 -5.27 0.36
C LEU A 108 11.67 -5.15 -1.00
N LYS A 109 10.35 -5.36 -1.03
CA LYS A 109 9.55 -5.18 -2.25
C LYS A 109 9.66 -3.75 -2.78
N GLN A 110 9.48 -2.75 -1.92
CA GLN A 110 9.59 -1.34 -2.28
C GLN A 110 10.98 -0.97 -2.79
N THR A 111 12.03 -1.45 -2.12
CA THR A 111 13.43 -1.21 -2.51
C THR A 111 13.73 -1.86 -3.84
N ARG A 112 13.30 -3.11 -4.04
CA ARG A 112 13.47 -3.83 -5.32
C ARG A 112 12.80 -3.09 -6.47
N GLU A 113 11.55 -2.65 -6.30
CA GLU A 113 10.83 -1.86 -7.31
C GLU A 113 11.54 -0.54 -7.63
N ALA A 114 12.11 0.12 -6.61
CA ALA A 114 12.86 1.36 -6.78
C ALA A 114 14.18 1.13 -7.54
N GLU A 115 14.94 0.08 -7.19
CA GLU A 115 16.19 -0.26 -7.88
C GLU A 115 15.92 -0.74 -9.31
N THR A 116 14.90 -1.56 -9.53
CA THR A 116 14.47 -1.99 -10.88
C THR A 116 14.16 -0.77 -11.77
N ARG A 117 13.44 0.23 -11.22
CA ARG A 117 13.16 1.47 -11.99
C ARG A 117 14.43 2.21 -12.41
N LYS A 118 15.45 2.25 -11.55
CA LYS A 118 16.72 2.93 -11.87
C LYS A 118 17.53 2.24 -12.96
N VAL A 119 17.46 0.91 -13.01
CA VAL A 119 18.24 0.13 -13.98
C VAL A 119 17.44 -0.24 -15.23
N ARG A 120 16.16 0.13 -15.31
CA ARG A 120 15.23 -0.32 -16.34
C ARG A 120 15.70 -0.01 -17.76
N ASP A 121 16.20 1.21 -18.00
CA ASP A 121 16.64 1.62 -19.33
C ASP A 121 17.86 0.81 -19.77
N ARG A 122 18.81 0.60 -18.87
CA ARG A 122 19.99 -0.24 -19.13
C ARG A 122 19.62 -1.71 -19.31
N ALA A 123 18.66 -2.20 -18.54
CA ALA A 123 18.15 -3.55 -18.66
C ALA A 123 17.39 -3.74 -19.98
N ALA A 124 16.62 -2.75 -20.42
CA ALA A 124 15.93 -2.78 -21.71
C ALA A 124 16.91 -2.81 -22.89
N ASP A 125 17.99 -2.00 -22.85
CA ASP A 125 19.03 -2.03 -23.88
C ASP A 125 19.73 -3.40 -23.93
N ALA A 126 20.06 -4.00 -22.77
CA ALA A 126 20.66 -5.33 -22.71
C ALA A 126 19.72 -6.44 -23.19
N ALA A 127 18.43 -6.34 -22.86
CA ALA A 127 17.40 -7.27 -23.34
C ALA A 127 17.19 -7.17 -24.87
N GLU A 128 17.21 -5.96 -25.40
CA GLU A 128 17.16 -5.69 -26.85
C GLU A 128 18.34 -6.38 -27.58
N GLU A 129 19.56 -6.24 -27.04
CA GLU A 129 20.74 -6.91 -27.61
C GLU A 129 20.60 -8.42 -27.60
N ARG A 130 20.19 -9.03 -26.47
CA ARG A 130 19.96 -10.49 -26.38
C ARG A 130 18.88 -10.96 -27.34
N LEU A 131 17.80 -10.19 -27.49
CA LEU A 131 16.74 -10.53 -28.42
C LEU A 131 17.18 -10.43 -29.87
N LEU A 132 18.02 -9.45 -30.21
CA LEU A 132 18.64 -9.34 -31.53
C LEU A 132 19.58 -10.52 -31.82
N ASP A 133 20.30 -11.04 -30.83
CA ASP A 133 21.14 -12.23 -30.98
C ASP A 133 20.34 -13.50 -31.27
N VAL A 134 19.10 -13.59 -30.70
CA VAL A 134 18.17 -14.69 -31.00
C VAL A 134 17.55 -14.54 -32.41
N LEU A 135 17.19 -13.32 -32.80
CA LEU A 135 16.59 -13.05 -34.10
C LEU A 135 17.58 -13.14 -35.27
N LEU A 136 18.85 -12.84 -35.00
CA LEU A 136 19.96 -12.83 -35.94
C LEU A 136 21.13 -13.66 -35.39
N PRO A 137 20.98 -15.01 -35.30
CA PRO A 137 22.06 -15.84 -34.79
C PRO A 137 23.31 -15.64 -35.66
N PRO A 138 24.50 -15.52 -35.03
CA PRO A 138 25.75 -15.39 -35.79
C PRO A 138 25.89 -16.57 -36.71
N ALA A 139 26.24 -16.28 -37.99
CA ALA A 139 26.50 -17.33 -38.96
C ALA A 139 27.56 -18.27 -38.42
N ARG A 140 27.26 -19.58 -38.32
CA ARG A 140 28.22 -20.60 -37.95
C ARG A 140 29.41 -20.51 -38.89
N GLU A 141 30.61 -20.25 -38.32
CA GLU A 141 31.89 -20.23 -39.00
C GLU A 141 32.07 -19.15 -40.10
N VAL A 142 32.39 -17.92 -39.70
CA VAL A 142 33.07 -16.96 -40.58
C VAL A 142 34.34 -16.49 -39.90
N ASN A 143 35.44 -16.67 -40.64
CA ASN A 143 36.79 -16.23 -40.25
C ASN A 143 36.78 -14.74 -39.87
N ILE A 144 37.47 -14.39 -38.77
CA ILE A 144 37.60 -13.05 -38.18
C ILE A 144 38.10 -11.96 -39.19
N ARG A 145 38.38 -12.31 -40.44
CA ARG A 145 38.83 -11.37 -41.46
C ARG A 145 37.76 -10.78 -42.39
N ASP A 146 36.48 -11.28 -42.28
CA ASP A 146 35.36 -10.83 -43.15
C ASP A 146 34.16 -10.30 -42.35
N MET A 147 34.40 -9.49 -41.32
CA MET A 147 33.32 -8.68 -40.75
C MET A 147 32.91 -7.59 -41.75
N GLN A 148 31.95 -7.93 -42.60
CA GLN A 148 31.43 -6.98 -43.57
C GLN A 148 30.45 -5.98 -42.89
N PRO A 149 30.37 -4.72 -43.37
CA PRO A 149 29.45 -3.67 -42.88
C PRO A 149 27.97 -4.03 -42.97
N THR A 150 27.61 -5.10 -43.64
CA THR A 150 26.24 -5.59 -43.85
C THR A 150 25.59 -6.14 -42.59
N ASP A 151 26.35 -6.78 -41.67
CA ASP A 151 25.80 -7.32 -40.40
C ASP A 151 25.33 -6.20 -39.45
N THR A 152 26.10 -5.11 -39.42
CA THR A 152 25.77 -3.93 -38.60
C THR A 152 24.51 -3.23 -39.09
N ALA A 153 24.35 -3.10 -40.41
CA ALA A 153 23.18 -2.46 -41.01
C ALA A 153 21.89 -3.27 -40.82
N THR A 154 21.98 -4.60 -40.94
CA THR A 154 20.86 -5.51 -40.72
C THR A 154 20.42 -5.47 -39.25
N ARG A 155 21.39 -5.54 -38.31
CA ARG A 155 21.11 -5.44 -36.87
C ARG A 155 20.46 -4.12 -36.48
N GLN A 156 20.92 -2.99 -37.06
CA GLN A 156 20.30 -1.68 -36.83
C GLN A 156 18.86 -1.62 -37.41
N ARG A 157 18.61 -2.25 -38.55
CA ARG A 157 17.28 -2.33 -39.15
C ARG A 157 16.32 -3.14 -38.25
N PHE A 158 16.76 -4.29 -37.77
CA PHE A 158 15.94 -5.11 -36.82
C PHE A 158 15.72 -4.39 -35.50
N ARG A 159 16.71 -3.68 -34.98
CA ARG A 159 16.56 -2.84 -33.77
C ARG A 159 15.49 -1.77 -33.98
N LYS A 160 15.49 -1.09 -35.15
CA LYS A 160 14.46 -0.10 -35.48
C LYS A 160 13.08 -0.74 -35.57
N MET A 161 12.95 -1.89 -36.21
CA MET A 161 11.68 -2.62 -36.33
C MET A 161 11.15 -3.09 -34.97
N LEU A 162 12.04 -3.50 -34.06
CA LEU A 162 11.72 -3.87 -32.69
C LEU A 162 11.14 -2.68 -31.90
N ARG A 163 11.82 -1.52 -31.98
CA ARG A 163 11.38 -0.28 -31.30
C ARG A 163 10.09 0.31 -31.88
N GLU A 164 9.81 0.02 -33.17
CA GLU A 164 8.56 0.41 -33.85
C GLU A 164 7.40 -0.58 -33.62
N GLY A 165 7.63 -1.67 -32.83
CA GLY A 165 6.60 -2.68 -32.55
C GLY A 165 6.24 -3.59 -33.73
N LYS A 166 6.99 -3.53 -34.87
CA LYS A 166 6.68 -4.30 -36.07
C LYS A 166 6.97 -5.79 -35.97
N LEU A 167 7.63 -6.21 -34.92
CA LEU A 167 8.00 -7.60 -34.68
C LEU A 167 7.27 -8.21 -33.48
N ASP A 168 6.37 -7.47 -32.83
CA ASP A 168 5.74 -7.84 -31.56
C ASP A 168 5.04 -9.20 -31.59
N ASP A 169 4.34 -9.49 -32.69
CA ASP A 169 3.59 -10.75 -32.89
C ASP A 169 4.46 -11.93 -33.37
N LYS A 170 5.73 -11.68 -33.68
CA LYS A 170 6.63 -12.73 -34.17
C LYS A 170 7.02 -13.64 -33.01
N GLU A 171 6.87 -14.96 -33.18
CA GLU A 171 7.31 -15.95 -32.20
C GLU A 171 8.84 -16.11 -32.21
N VAL A 172 9.42 -16.15 -31.02
CA VAL A 172 10.85 -16.39 -30.78
C VAL A 172 11.02 -17.44 -29.69
N GLU A 173 12.07 -18.24 -29.80
CA GLU A 173 12.50 -19.16 -28.75
C GLU A 173 13.60 -18.49 -27.93
N VAL A 174 13.29 -18.14 -26.68
CA VAL A 174 14.22 -17.51 -25.75
C VAL A 174 14.46 -18.40 -24.55
N GLU A 175 15.71 -18.43 -24.10
CA GLU A 175 16.03 -18.98 -22.79
C GLU A 175 15.65 -17.97 -21.72
N VAL A 176 14.53 -18.20 -21.05
CA VAL A 176 14.10 -17.41 -19.89
C VAL A 176 14.38 -18.23 -18.63
N SER A 177 15.04 -17.61 -17.68
CA SER A 177 15.11 -18.15 -16.32
C SER A 177 13.67 -18.13 -15.77
N LEU A 178 13.06 -19.30 -15.64
CA LEU A 178 11.86 -19.41 -14.83
C LEU A 178 12.28 -19.00 -13.42
N LEU A 179 11.97 -17.78 -13.03
CA LEU A 179 11.81 -17.46 -11.62
C LEU A 179 10.77 -18.48 -11.14
N SER A 180 11.24 -19.58 -10.56
CA SER A 180 10.35 -20.56 -9.94
C SER A 180 9.46 -19.73 -9.03
N PRO A 181 8.12 -19.80 -9.15
CA PRO A 181 7.27 -19.27 -8.11
C PRO A 181 7.85 -19.87 -6.83
N GLN A 182 8.28 -19.02 -5.89
CA GLN A 182 8.68 -19.49 -4.58
C GLN A 182 7.50 -20.33 -4.11
N MET A 183 7.62 -21.65 -4.16
CA MET A 183 6.69 -22.51 -3.48
C MET A 183 6.81 -22.11 -2.02
N GLU A 184 5.92 -21.26 -1.56
CA GLU A 184 5.68 -21.08 -0.14
C GLU A 184 5.18 -22.44 0.36
N ILE A 185 6.12 -23.25 0.83
CA ILE A 185 5.77 -24.42 1.62
C ILE A 185 5.22 -23.83 2.92
N MET A 186 3.90 -23.76 3.00
CA MET A 186 3.22 -23.40 4.25
C MET A 186 3.56 -24.48 5.27
N ALA A 187 4.55 -24.21 6.08
CA ALA A 187 4.85 -25.04 7.24
C ALA A 187 3.86 -24.71 8.38
N PRO A 188 3.46 -25.71 9.17
CA PRO A 188 2.76 -25.47 10.42
C PRO A 188 3.57 -24.55 11.33
N PRO A 189 2.91 -23.71 12.16
CA PRO A 189 3.59 -22.86 13.13
C PRO A 189 4.58 -23.65 14.00
N GLY A 190 5.86 -23.22 14.06
CA GLY A 190 6.92 -23.85 14.83
C GLY A 190 7.93 -24.70 14.02
N MET A 191 7.77 -24.85 12.67
CA MET A 191 8.72 -25.58 11.82
C MET A 191 9.40 -24.67 10.79
N GLU A 192 9.45 -23.37 11.02
CA GLU A 192 9.98 -22.36 10.10
C GLU A 192 11.49 -22.59 9.80
N ASP A 193 12.27 -23.00 10.80
CA ASP A 193 13.70 -23.26 10.65
C ASP A 193 14.00 -24.47 9.78
N LEU A 194 13.17 -25.50 9.84
CA LEU A 194 13.29 -26.72 9.02
C LEU A 194 12.92 -26.45 7.57
N THR A 195 11.94 -25.58 7.36
CA THR A 195 11.51 -25.16 6.03
C THR A 195 12.55 -24.27 5.35
N SER A 196 13.21 -23.39 6.11
CA SER A 196 14.28 -22.55 5.58
C SER A 196 15.52 -23.37 5.20
N GLN A 197 15.87 -24.41 5.98
CA GLN A 197 16.97 -25.34 5.64
C GLN A 197 16.65 -26.19 4.41
N LEU A 198 15.40 -26.67 4.28
CA LEU A 198 14.95 -27.39 3.09
C LEU A 198 14.94 -26.50 1.85
N GLN A 199 14.45 -25.25 1.96
CA GLN A 199 14.51 -24.28 0.87
C GLN A 199 15.95 -23.97 0.45
N GLY A 200 16.87 -23.83 1.40
CA GLY A 200 18.31 -23.66 1.11
C GLY A 200 18.91 -24.86 0.36
N MET A 201 18.56 -26.09 0.75
CA MET A 201 18.98 -27.31 0.05
C MET A 201 18.37 -27.40 -1.37
N PHE A 202 17.10 -27.04 -1.54
CA PHE A 202 16.45 -27.01 -2.86
C PHE A 202 17.03 -25.91 -3.77
N GLN A 203 17.42 -24.75 -3.23
CA GLN A 203 18.11 -23.71 -4.00
C GLN A 203 19.51 -24.14 -4.43
N GLN A 204 20.24 -24.90 -3.63
CA GLN A 204 21.57 -25.43 -4.01
C GLN A 204 21.48 -26.58 -5.04
N LEU A 205 20.43 -27.38 -5.01
CA LEU A 205 20.21 -28.50 -5.96
C LEU A 205 19.47 -28.08 -7.24
N GLY A 206 18.71 -26.97 -7.18
CA GLY A 206 17.95 -26.41 -8.31
C GLY A 206 18.69 -25.22 -8.92
N GLY A 207 19.85 -25.46 -9.55
CA GLY A 207 20.45 -24.46 -10.43
C GLY A 207 19.39 -23.95 -11.39
N ALA A 208 19.31 -22.63 -11.59
CA ALA A 208 18.29 -21.95 -12.42
C ALA A 208 18.06 -22.74 -13.71
N ARG A 209 17.00 -23.54 -13.75
CA ARG A 209 16.62 -24.29 -14.94
C ARG A 209 16.18 -23.28 -15.98
N ARG A 210 17.10 -22.94 -16.88
CA ARG A 210 16.79 -22.21 -18.09
C ARG A 210 15.89 -23.10 -18.94
N LYS A 211 14.71 -22.61 -19.26
CA LYS A 211 13.80 -23.30 -20.16
C LYS A 211 13.70 -22.48 -21.45
N LEU A 212 13.95 -23.13 -22.56
CA LEU A 212 13.58 -22.62 -23.88
C LEU A 212 12.05 -22.48 -23.90
N SER A 213 11.55 -21.26 -24.00
CA SER A 213 10.13 -20.96 -24.11
C SER A 213 9.88 -20.23 -25.42
N LYS A 214 8.85 -20.70 -26.13
CA LYS A 214 8.39 -20.07 -27.36
C LYS A 214 7.31 -19.06 -27.02
N MET A 215 7.53 -17.80 -27.36
CA MET A 215 6.62 -16.69 -27.02
C MET A 215 6.73 -15.55 -28.03
N PRO A 216 5.74 -14.63 -28.11
CA PRO A 216 5.81 -13.42 -28.90
C PRO A 216 6.98 -12.53 -28.49
N VAL A 217 7.56 -11.80 -29.45
CA VAL A 217 8.68 -10.87 -29.24
C VAL A 217 8.37 -9.85 -28.14
N ALA A 218 7.16 -9.32 -28.07
CA ALA A 218 6.76 -8.37 -27.03
C ALA A 218 6.86 -8.97 -25.61
N GLU A 219 6.42 -10.20 -25.41
CA GLU A 219 6.52 -10.92 -24.14
C GLU A 219 7.98 -11.29 -23.83
N ALA A 220 8.72 -11.76 -24.84
CA ALA A 220 10.13 -12.10 -24.71
C ALA A 220 10.97 -10.88 -24.28
N LEU A 221 10.74 -9.71 -24.89
CA LEU A 221 11.43 -8.47 -24.54
C LEU A 221 11.16 -8.08 -23.09
N LYS A 222 9.91 -8.18 -22.62
CA LYS A 222 9.55 -7.90 -21.24
C LYS A 222 10.22 -8.86 -20.27
N ALA A 223 10.15 -10.17 -20.54
CA ALA A 223 10.76 -11.19 -19.69
C ALA A 223 12.29 -11.05 -19.61
N LEU A 224 12.94 -10.78 -20.73
CA LEU A 224 14.38 -10.53 -20.79
C LEU A 224 14.76 -9.22 -20.07
N THR A 225 13.96 -8.16 -20.18
CA THR A 225 14.19 -6.90 -19.46
C THR A 225 14.13 -7.13 -17.93
N ASP A 226 13.15 -7.88 -17.45
CA ASP A 226 13.03 -8.21 -16.03
C ASP A 226 14.21 -9.09 -15.55
N GLU A 227 14.70 -10.04 -16.37
CA GLU A 227 15.87 -10.85 -16.07
C GLU A 227 17.16 -10.01 -16.03
N GLU A 228 17.39 -9.14 -17.03
CA GLU A 228 18.56 -8.26 -17.06
C GLU A 228 18.52 -7.23 -15.92
N ALA A 229 17.35 -6.70 -15.57
CA ALA A 229 17.20 -5.84 -14.41
C ALA A 229 17.58 -6.55 -13.11
N ALA A 230 17.17 -7.81 -12.96
CA ALA A 230 17.54 -8.61 -11.79
C ALA A 230 19.06 -8.87 -11.70
N LYS A 231 19.75 -9.05 -12.82
CA LYS A 231 21.24 -9.22 -12.85
C LYS A 231 21.99 -7.93 -12.49
N LEU A 232 21.40 -6.77 -12.79
CA LEU A 232 22.02 -5.46 -12.50
C LEU A 232 21.84 -5.02 -11.04
N ILE A 233 20.95 -5.68 -10.29
CA ILE A 233 20.69 -5.39 -8.88
C ILE A 233 21.57 -6.27 -8.01
N ASN A 234 22.30 -5.65 -7.09
CA ASN A 234 23.02 -6.39 -6.03
C ASN A 234 22.04 -6.72 -4.90
N ASP A 235 21.69 -8.00 -4.73
CA ASP A 235 20.73 -8.45 -3.74
C ASP A 235 21.16 -8.15 -2.29
N ASP A 236 22.44 -8.24 -1.96
CA ASP A 236 22.92 -8.00 -0.59
C ASP A 236 22.90 -6.51 -0.24
N ASP A 237 23.25 -5.66 -1.19
CA ASP A 237 23.15 -4.20 -1.08
C ASP A 237 21.68 -3.77 -0.94
N MET A 238 20.79 -4.38 -1.71
CA MET A 238 19.34 -4.15 -1.65
C MET A 238 18.77 -4.55 -0.28
N LYS A 239 19.13 -5.72 0.25
CA LYS A 239 18.72 -6.19 1.59
C LYS A 239 19.21 -5.23 2.67
N SER A 240 20.48 -4.85 2.64
CA SER A 240 21.07 -3.91 3.60
C SER A 240 20.34 -2.57 3.60
N ARG A 241 20.04 -2.01 2.41
CA ARG A 241 19.28 -0.76 2.27
C ARG A 241 17.84 -0.90 2.76
N ALA A 242 17.19 -2.03 2.49
CA ALA A 242 15.83 -2.28 2.96
C ALA A 242 15.76 -2.36 4.49
N LEU A 243 16.70 -3.09 5.12
CA LEU A 243 16.79 -3.16 6.59
C LEU A 243 17.05 -1.78 7.21
N ALA A 244 18.01 -1.03 6.67
CA ALA A 244 18.28 0.33 7.11
C ALA A 244 17.06 1.26 6.92
N ALA A 245 16.30 1.09 5.82
CA ALA A 245 15.08 1.86 5.59
C ALA A 245 13.99 1.51 6.62
N VAL A 246 13.84 0.25 7.01
CA VAL A 246 12.93 -0.16 8.09
C VAL A 246 13.32 0.47 9.41
N GLU A 247 14.57 0.28 9.83
CA GLU A 247 15.04 0.78 11.12
C GLU A 247 14.95 2.31 11.24
N GLN A 248 15.32 3.05 10.19
CA GLN A 248 15.42 4.51 10.25
C GLN A 248 14.14 5.24 9.82
N ASN A 249 13.30 4.59 9.01
CA ASN A 249 12.18 5.24 8.32
C ASN A 249 10.87 4.46 8.41
N GLY A 250 10.85 3.24 8.98
CA GLY A 250 9.66 2.40 9.08
C GLY A 250 8.49 3.12 9.77
N ILE A 251 7.27 2.86 9.28
CA ILE A 251 6.03 3.34 9.88
C ILE A 251 5.10 2.14 10.07
N VAL A 252 4.69 1.92 11.30
CA VAL A 252 3.72 0.90 11.69
C VAL A 252 2.43 1.59 12.09
N PHE A 253 1.32 1.23 11.45
CA PHE A 253 0.00 1.69 11.81
C PHE A 253 -0.76 0.58 12.52
N LEU A 254 -1.01 0.77 13.84
CA LEU A 254 -1.76 -0.14 14.69
C LEU A 254 -3.23 0.31 14.73
N ASP A 255 -4.09 -0.40 14.02
CA ASP A 255 -5.53 -0.08 14.00
C ASP A 255 -6.27 -0.82 15.11
N GLU A 256 -7.42 -0.29 15.52
CA GLU A 256 -8.31 -0.87 16.54
C GLU A 256 -7.64 -1.13 17.90
N ILE A 257 -6.72 -0.24 18.33
CA ILE A 257 -6.04 -0.37 19.63
C ILE A 257 -7.04 -0.32 20.81
N ASP A 258 -8.18 0.34 20.64
CA ASP A 258 -9.26 0.42 21.62
C ASP A 258 -9.93 -0.92 21.89
N LYS A 259 -9.83 -1.88 20.98
CA LYS A 259 -10.40 -3.23 21.16
C LYS A 259 -9.58 -4.11 22.09
N ILE A 260 -8.30 -3.81 22.25
CA ILE A 260 -7.42 -4.49 23.21
C ILE A 260 -7.30 -3.74 24.54
N ALA A 261 -7.92 -2.54 24.65
CA ALA A 261 -8.07 -1.85 25.93
C ALA A 261 -9.08 -2.58 26.81
N SER A 262 -8.69 -2.98 28.02
CA SER A 262 -9.55 -3.71 28.94
C SER A 262 -10.23 -2.78 29.92
N ARG A 263 -11.53 -2.97 30.16
CA ARG A 263 -12.21 -2.46 31.39
C ARG A 263 -11.97 -3.44 32.52
N GLN A 264 -11.64 -2.94 33.69
CA GLN A 264 -11.18 -3.70 34.86
C GLN A 264 -12.19 -4.70 35.47
N GLU A 265 -13.31 -5.06 34.85
CA GLU A 265 -14.41 -5.73 35.56
C GLU A 265 -14.80 -7.13 35.03
N THR A 266 -14.12 -7.76 34.09
CA THR A 266 -14.49 -9.10 33.61
C THR A 266 -13.33 -10.09 33.63
N HIS A 267 -13.45 -11.17 34.41
CA HIS A 267 -12.45 -12.25 34.47
C HIS A 267 -12.49 -13.14 33.24
N GLY A 268 -11.33 -13.39 32.62
CA GLY A 268 -11.12 -14.41 31.58
C GLY A 268 -10.61 -13.88 30.24
N ALA A 269 -11.43 -13.20 29.45
CA ALA A 269 -11.04 -12.67 28.12
C ALA A 269 -10.13 -11.42 28.23
N ASP A 270 -10.12 -10.72 29.33
CA ASP A 270 -9.35 -9.50 29.55
C ASP A 270 -7.86 -9.74 29.78
N VAL A 271 -7.50 -10.92 30.34
CA VAL A 271 -6.09 -11.30 30.52
C VAL A 271 -5.36 -11.38 29.15
N SER A 272 -5.99 -11.98 28.15
CA SER A 272 -5.43 -12.09 26.80
C SER A 272 -5.24 -10.73 26.13
N ARG A 273 -6.16 -9.76 26.33
CA ARG A 273 -6.05 -8.41 25.77
C ARG A 273 -4.93 -7.60 26.40
N GLN A 274 -4.74 -7.70 27.70
CA GLN A 274 -3.60 -7.09 28.40
C GLN A 274 -2.28 -7.74 28.00
N GLY A 275 -2.27 -9.06 27.73
CA GLY A 275 -1.13 -9.78 27.19
C GLY A 275 -0.66 -9.18 25.88
N VAL A 276 -1.57 -8.97 24.93
CA VAL A 276 -1.24 -8.33 23.64
C VAL A 276 -0.63 -6.93 23.82
N GLN A 277 -1.16 -6.12 24.77
CA GLN A 277 -0.57 -4.81 25.04
C GLN A 277 0.85 -4.92 25.59
N ARG A 278 1.12 -5.90 26.47
CA ARG A 278 2.45 -6.16 27.04
C ARG A 278 3.41 -6.67 25.97
N ASP A 279 2.94 -7.49 25.04
CA ASP A 279 3.76 -8.00 23.92
C ASP A 279 4.10 -6.91 22.90
N LEU A 280 3.19 -5.95 22.68
CA LEU A 280 3.44 -4.78 21.83
C LEU A 280 4.42 -3.78 22.43
N LEU A 281 4.51 -3.73 23.75
CA LEU A 281 5.31 -2.74 24.47
C LEU A 281 6.79 -2.75 24.08
N PRO A 282 7.52 -3.90 24.07
CA PRO A 282 8.92 -3.94 23.65
C PRO A 282 9.13 -3.40 22.24
N LEU A 283 8.21 -3.68 21.28
CA LEU A 283 8.34 -3.17 19.92
C LEU A 283 8.25 -1.64 19.86
N VAL A 284 7.36 -1.05 20.69
CA VAL A 284 7.13 0.40 20.72
C VAL A 284 8.19 1.13 21.56
N GLU A 285 8.80 0.44 22.52
CA GLU A 285 9.90 0.96 23.35
C GLU A 285 11.24 0.97 22.66
N GLY A 286 11.47 0.02 21.79
CA GLY A 286 12.73 -0.28 21.12
C GLY A 286 13.26 -1.64 21.53
N THR A 287 13.30 -2.56 20.58
CA THR A 287 13.85 -3.92 20.74
C THR A 287 14.50 -4.36 19.43
N THR A 288 15.12 -5.53 19.48
CA THR A 288 15.69 -6.14 18.28
C THR A 288 14.93 -7.40 17.92
N VAL A 289 14.35 -7.40 16.72
CA VAL A 289 13.58 -8.52 16.18
C VAL A 289 14.39 -9.31 15.17
N SER A 290 14.37 -10.63 15.30
CA SER A 290 15.01 -11.54 14.34
C SER A 290 14.11 -11.74 13.13
N THR A 291 14.68 -11.54 11.93
CA THR A 291 14.01 -11.79 10.66
C THR A 291 14.88 -12.69 9.79
N LYS A 292 14.29 -13.30 8.77
CA LYS A 292 15.04 -14.13 7.80
C LYS A 292 16.09 -13.35 6.99
N TYR A 293 16.09 -12.02 7.09
CA TYR A 293 17.03 -11.14 6.39
C TYR A 293 18.07 -10.51 7.31
N GLY A 294 17.96 -10.73 8.63
CA GLY A 294 18.84 -10.19 9.66
C GLY A 294 18.08 -9.62 10.84
N MET A 295 18.82 -9.09 11.79
CA MET A 295 18.28 -8.45 12.99
C MET A 295 17.81 -7.02 12.65
N VAL A 296 16.69 -6.59 13.20
CA VAL A 296 16.08 -5.27 12.97
C VAL A 296 15.79 -4.61 14.30
N ARG A 297 16.30 -3.40 14.49
CA ARG A 297 16.05 -2.56 15.67
C ARG A 297 14.82 -1.68 15.45
N THR A 298 13.94 -1.62 16.45
CA THR A 298 12.68 -0.88 16.35
C THR A 298 12.73 0.54 16.94
N ASP A 299 13.84 0.96 17.54
CA ASP A 299 14.04 2.24 18.27
C ASP A 299 13.61 3.48 17.47
N HIS A 300 13.74 3.45 16.15
CA HIS A 300 13.44 4.59 15.28
C HIS A 300 12.27 4.37 14.34
N ILE A 301 11.52 3.28 14.51
CA ILE A 301 10.26 3.04 13.81
C ILE A 301 9.20 3.95 14.42
N LEU A 302 8.41 4.61 13.58
CA LEU A 302 7.28 5.42 14.03
C LEU A 302 6.03 4.54 14.15
N PHE A 303 5.50 4.44 15.36
CA PHE A 303 4.22 3.79 15.59
C PHE A 303 3.09 4.83 15.64
N ILE A 304 2.04 4.59 14.85
CA ILE A 304 0.82 5.37 14.84
C ILE A 304 -0.30 4.42 15.23
N ALA A 305 -0.84 4.57 16.42
CA ALA A 305 -1.98 3.79 16.86
C ALA A 305 -3.28 4.51 16.57
N SER A 306 -4.35 3.78 16.29
CA SER A 306 -5.68 4.34 16.09
C SER A 306 -6.77 3.53 16.78
N GLY A 307 -7.77 4.22 17.30
CA GLY A 307 -8.95 3.61 17.90
C GLY A 307 -10.15 4.54 17.86
N ALA A 308 -11.34 3.96 17.91
CA ALA A 308 -12.57 4.73 18.00
C ALA A 308 -12.85 5.17 19.43
N PHE A 309 -12.48 4.36 20.42
CA PHE A 309 -12.67 4.61 21.85
C PHE A 309 -14.12 4.93 22.24
N HIS A 310 -15.10 4.30 21.57
CA HIS A 310 -16.52 4.48 21.88
C HIS A 310 -16.89 3.83 23.23
N PHE A 311 -16.36 2.62 23.50
CA PHE A 311 -16.66 1.83 24.70
C PHE A 311 -15.52 1.81 25.71
N SER A 312 -14.33 2.20 25.30
CA SER A 312 -13.13 2.30 26.12
C SER A 312 -12.57 3.73 26.06
N LYS A 313 -11.65 4.05 26.94
CA LYS A 313 -10.93 5.33 26.96
C LYS A 313 -9.45 5.08 26.70
N PRO A 314 -8.68 6.05 26.21
CA PRO A 314 -7.22 5.92 26.15
C PRO A 314 -6.56 5.58 27.49
N SER A 315 -7.19 5.95 28.60
CA SER A 315 -6.76 5.60 29.96
C SER A 315 -6.95 4.13 30.34
N ASP A 316 -7.69 3.36 29.54
CA ASP A 316 -7.91 1.93 29.77
C ASP A 316 -6.79 1.07 29.12
N LEU A 317 -5.89 1.68 28.36
CA LEU A 317 -4.62 1.08 27.97
C LEU A 317 -3.70 0.96 29.20
N ILE A 318 -2.79 -0.01 29.21
CA ILE A 318 -1.81 -0.12 30.29
C ILE A 318 -0.96 1.17 30.37
N PRO A 319 -0.59 1.63 31.59
CA PRO A 319 0.10 2.92 31.78
C PRO A 319 1.40 3.04 30.99
N GLU A 320 2.14 1.96 30.85
CA GLU A 320 3.40 1.91 30.13
C GLU A 320 3.17 2.22 28.63
N LEU A 321 2.14 1.60 28.03
CA LEU A 321 1.80 1.83 26.62
C LEU A 321 1.27 3.26 26.40
N GLN A 322 0.48 3.79 27.36
CA GLN A 322 0.02 5.18 27.30
C GLN A 322 1.21 6.17 27.24
N GLY A 323 2.26 5.91 28.01
CA GLY A 323 3.47 6.73 28.05
C GLY A 323 4.26 6.71 26.73
N ARG A 324 4.12 5.63 25.94
CA ARG A 324 4.80 5.47 24.64
C ARG A 324 4.06 6.11 23.46
N PHE A 325 2.82 6.59 23.67
CA PHE A 325 2.05 7.38 22.73
C PHE A 325 1.80 8.81 23.28
N PRO A 326 2.86 9.63 23.34
CA PRO A 326 2.79 10.97 23.96
C PRO A 326 1.97 11.97 23.14
N ILE A 327 1.85 11.77 21.83
CA ILE A 327 1.06 12.64 20.96
C ILE A 327 -0.32 12.03 20.78
N ARG A 328 -1.33 12.71 21.30
CA ARG A 328 -2.73 12.33 21.16
C ARG A 328 -3.45 13.33 20.30
N VAL A 329 -4.14 12.86 19.27
CA VAL A 329 -4.92 13.69 18.36
C VAL A 329 -6.32 13.14 18.22
N GLU A 330 -7.30 14.02 18.34
CA GLU A 330 -8.70 13.70 18.15
C GLU A 330 -9.11 14.07 16.74
N LEU A 331 -9.75 13.13 16.06
CA LEU A 331 -10.38 13.34 14.77
C LEU A 331 -11.87 13.49 14.97
N THR A 332 -12.43 14.55 14.40
CA THR A 332 -13.85 14.87 14.51
C THR A 332 -14.67 14.08 13.51
N SER A 333 -15.97 13.89 13.84
CA SER A 333 -16.95 13.39 12.89
C SER A 333 -17.05 14.32 11.68
N LEU A 334 -17.32 13.74 10.52
CA LEU A 334 -17.45 14.49 9.28
C LEU A 334 -18.81 15.17 9.21
N SER A 335 -18.81 16.44 8.80
CA SER A 335 -20.03 17.22 8.52
C SER A 335 -20.52 16.99 7.08
N VAL A 336 -21.72 17.50 6.76
CA VAL A 336 -22.24 17.48 5.38
C VAL A 336 -21.29 18.19 4.41
N ASN A 337 -20.68 19.30 4.84
CA ASN A 337 -19.72 20.03 4.00
C ASN A 337 -18.44 19.22 3.77
N ASP A 338 -17.99 18.45 4.76
CA ASP A 338 -16.84 17.55 4.60
C ASP A 338 -17.16 16.43 3.61
N PHE A 339 -18.36 15.85 3.66
CA PHE A 339 -18.81 14.86 2.68
C PHE A 339 -18.84 15.42 1.26
N GLU A 340 -19.35 16.64 1.09
CA GLU A 340 -19.36 17.33 -0.21
C GLU A 340 -17.94 17.55 -0.75
N GLN A 341 -17.01 17.97 0.12
CA GLN A 341 -15.60 18.13 -0.25
C GLN A 341 -14.93 16.79 -0.58
N ILE A 342 -15.24 15.72 0.15
CA ILE A 342 -14.72 14.36 -0.15
C ILE A 342 -15.21 13.89 -1.52
N LEU A 343 -16.42 14.22 -1.91
CA LEU A 343 -16.99 13.86 -3.21
C LEU A 343 -16.35 14.64 -4.37
N THR A 344 -15.84 15.85 -4.13
CA THR A 344 -15.45 16.78 -5.21
C THR A 344 -14.00 17.22 -5.19
N ALA A 345 -13.48 17.57 -4.02
CA ALA A 345 -12.21 18.30 -3.89
C ALA A 345 -10.97 17.42 -3.86
N THR A 346 -11.10 16.13 -3.48
CA THR A 346 -9.94 15.24 -3.41
C THR A 346 -9.52 14.78 -4.81
N ASP A 347 -8.21 14.54 -5.00
CA ASP A 347 -7.65 14.16 -6.31
C ASP A 347 -8.30 12.90 -6.90
N ALA A 348 -8.62 11.93 -6.05
CA ALA A 348 -9.28 10.69 -6.43
C ALA A 348 -10.70 10.61 -5.84
N CYS A 349 -11.48 11.70 -5.97
CA CYS A 349 -12.84 11.74 -5.45
C CYS A 349 -13.76 10.73 -6.14
N LEU A 350 -14.79 10.28 -5.42
CA LEU A 350 -15.71 9.25 -5.91
C LEU A 350 -16.41 9.67 -7.21
N VAL A 351 -16.82 10.93 -7.33
CA VAL A 351 -17.43 11.46 -8.55
C VAL A 351 -16.54 11.19 -9.76
N ARG A 352 -15.26 11.57 -9.71
CA ARG A 352 -14.33 11.34 -10.82
C ARG A 352 -14.09 9.86 -11.10
N GLN A 353 -14.07 9.02 -10.05
CA GLN A 353 -13.88 7.58 -10.22
C GLN A 353 -15.05 6.98 -11.03
N TYR A 354 -16.29 7.27 -10.67
CA TYR A 354 -17.46 6.74 -11.39
C TYR A 354 -17.64 7.36 -12.77
N GLN A 355 -17.35 8.65 -12.95
CA GLN A 355 -17.26 9.26 -14.27
C GLN A 355 -16.28 8.53 -15.17
N SER A 356 -15.08 8.23 -14.67
CA SER A 356 -14.05 7.51 -15.43
C SER A 356 -14.43 6.07 -15.73
N LEU A 357 -15.07 5.38 -14.78
CA LEU A 357 -15.54 4.00 -14.97
C LEU A 357 -16.58 3.91 -16.08
N LEU A 358 -17.63 4.71 -16.02
CA LEU A 358 -18.72 4.67 -17.01
C LEU A 358 -18.32 5.27 -18.37
N ALA A 359 -17.34 6.19 -18.39
CA ALA A 359 -16.75 6.68 -19.63
C ALA A 359 -16.06 5.58 -20.46
N THR A 360 -15.62 4.46 -19.85
CA THR A 360 -15.07 3.32 -20.60
C THR A 360 -16.09 2.66 -21.53
N GLU A 361 -17.38 2.82 -21.22
CA GLU A 361 -18.51 2.35 -22.04
C GLU A 361 -19.20 3.49 -22.82
N ASN A 362 -18.53 4.66 -22.89
CA ASN A 362 -19.05 5.90 -23.49
C ASN A 362 -20.34 6.42 -22.84
N VAL A 363 -20.55 6.17 -21.54
CA VAL A 363 -21.62 6.76 -20.75
C VAL A 363 -21.07 7.96 -19.99
N HIS A 364 -21.70 9.13 -20.10
CA HIS A 364 -21.23 10.36 -19.49
C HIS A 364 -22.11 10.71 -18.28
N LEU A 365 -21.47 10.86 -17.11
CA LEU A 365 -22.13 11.34 -15.88
C LEU A 365 -21.81 12.80 -15.66
N ASP A 366 -22.86 13.61 -15.45
CA ASP A 366 -22.73 15.01 -15.05
C ASP A 366 -23.37 15.20 -13.65
N PHE A 367 -22.51 15.29 -12.63
CA PHE A 367 -22.95 15.53 -11.26
C PHE A 367 -23.13 17.01 -11.02
N THR A 368 -24.35 17.43 -10.82
CA THR A 368 -24.68 18.83 -10.52
C THR A 368 -24.34 19.18 -9.05
N PRO A 369 -24.06 20.45 -8.73
CA PRO A 369 -23.75 20.85 -7.36
C PRO A 369 -24.85 20.51 -6.35
N ASP A 370 -26.11 20.61 -6.73
CA ASP A 370 -27.27 20.24 -5.91
C ASP A 370 -27.41 18.74 -5.72
N GLY A 371 -27.09 17.94 -6.76
CA GLY A 371 -27.00 16.47 -6.66
C GLY A 371 -25.92 16.02 -5.70
N ILE A 372 -24.72 16.61 -5.80
CA ILE A 372 -23.61 16.33 -4.87
C ILE A 372 -23.97 16.69 -3.43
N ARG A 373 -24.55 17.88 -3.23
CA ARG A 373 -25.02 18.31 -1.92
C ARG A 373 -26.06 17.36 -1.35
N ARG A 374 -27.01 16.92 -2.18
CA ARG A 374 -28.05 15.98 -1.76
C ARG A 374 -27.50 14.61 -1.39
N LEU A 375 -26.51 14.09 -2.13
CA LEU A 375 -25.78 12.87 -1.76
C LEU A 375 -25.09 12.98 -0.41
N ALA A 376 -24.41 14.11 -0.16
CA ALA A 376 -23.74 14.38 1.11
C ALA A 376 -24.74 14.42 2.28
N GLU A 377 -25.90 15.05 2.11
CA GLU A 377 -26.97 15.12 3.11
C GLU A 377 -27.54 13.74 3.44
N ILE A 378 -27.80 12.92 2.42
CA ILE A 378 -28.32 11.55 2.62
C ILE A 378 -27.27 10.69 3.35
N ALA A 379 -26.00 10.71 2.91
CA ALA A 379 -24.95 9.95 3.57
C ALA A 379 -24.75 10.38 5.03
N PHE A 380 -24.81 11.66 5.32
CA PHE A 380 -24.76 12.20 6.67
C PHE A 380 -25.95 11.75 7.50
N ALA A 381 -27.17 11.91 6.99
CA ALA A 381 -28.39 11.53 7.69
C ALA A 381 -28.44 10.03 8.02
N VAL A 382 -27.95 9.17 7.13
CA VAL A 382 -27.87 7.73 7.38
C VAL A 382 -26.82 7.43 8.47
N ASN A 383 -25.68 8.11 8.47
CA ASN A 383 -24.66 7.96 9.53
C ASN A 383 -25.18 8.42 10.92
N GLU A 384 -26.04 9.45 10.98
CA GLU A 384 -26.63 9.92 12.24
C GLU A 384 -27.70 8.95 12.77
N ARG A 385 -28.42 8.28 11.90
CA ARG A 385 -29.51 7.35 12.27
C ARG A 385 -29.03 5.93 12.55
N GLN A 386 -27.91 5.55 11.94
CA GLN A 386 -27.36 4.20 12.03
C GLN A 386 -25.94 4.23 12.64
N GLU A 387 -25.20 3.12 12.48
CA GLU A 387 -23.80 3.10 12.82
C GLU A 387 -23.00 4.08 11.95
N ASN A 388 -22.32 5.01 12.60
CA ASN A 388 -21.51 6.01 11.92
C ASN A 388 -20.22 5.36 11.38
N ILE A 389 -20.20 5.09 10.08
CA ILE A 389 -19.04 4.56 9.36
C ILE A 389 -18.27 5.65 8.59
N GLY A 390 -18.60 6.92 8.84
CA GLY A 390 -17.92 8.09 8.25
C GLY A 390 -18.01 8.11 6.73
N ALA A 391 -16.90 8.49 6.09
CA ALA A 391 -16.83 8.61 4.62
C ALA A 391 -17.05 7.28 3.86
N ARG A 392 -16.95 6.12 4.52
CA ARG A 392 -17.29 4.84 3.88
C ARG A 392 -18.75 4.80 3.43
N ARG A 393 -19.62 5.53 4.11
CA ARG A 393 -21.05 5.66 3.71
C ARG A 393 -21.22 6.22 2.29
N LEU A 394 -20.34 7.11 1.87
CA LEU A 394 -20.38 7.67 0.50
C LEU A 394 -20.22 6.59 -0.58
N HIS A 395 -19.40 5.56 -0.34
CA HIS A 395 -19.27 4.45 -1.29
C HIS A 395 -20.59 3.68 -1.42
N THR A 396 -21.21 3.31 -0.28
CA THR A 396 -22.46 2.55 -0.31
C THR A 396 -23.62 3.33 -0.95
N VAL A 397 -23.69 4.63 -0.66
CA VAL A 397 -24.69 5.51 -1.23
C VAL A 397 -24.47 5.69 -2.75
N MET A 398 -23.23 5.87 -3.18
CA MET A 398 -22.87 6.02 -4.60
C MET A 398 -23.13 4.74 -5.40
N GLU A 399 -22.74 3.58 -4.87
CA GLU A 399 -23.03 2.28 -5.50
C GLU A 399 -24.54 2.11 -5.72
N ARG A 400 -25.32 2.39 -4.69
CA ARG A 400 -26.78 2.27 -4.80
C ARG A 400 -27.41 3.26 -5.78
N LEU A 401 -26.90 4.50 -5.80
CA LEU A 401 -27.37 5.53 -6.74
C LEU A 401 -27.19 5.08 -8.20
N LEU A 402 -26.05 4.47 -8.50
CA LEU A 402 -25.63 4.14 -9.85
C LEU A 402 -25.86 2.66 -10.24
N ASP A 403 -26.46 1.85 -9.36
CA ASP A 403 -26.66 0.40 -9.54
C ASP A 403 -27.30 0.05 -10.90
N ASP A 404 -28.50 0.59 -11.16
CA ASP A 404 -29.21 0.35 -12.41
C ASP A 404 -28.43 0.86 -13.64
N LEU A 405 -27.82 2.02 -13.52
CA LEU A 405 -27.10 2.65 -14.61
C LEU A 405 -25.82 1.86 -14.94
N SER A 406 -25.11 1.41 -13.91
CA SER A 406 -23.93 0.56 -14.08
C SER A 406 -24.28 -0.80 -14.68
N PHE A 407 -25.38 -1.41 -14.25
CA PHE A 407 -25.83 -2.71 -14.79
C PHE A 407 -26.24 -2.64 -16.27
N HIS A 408 -26.82 -1.52 -16.70
CA HIS A 408 -27.30 -1.34 -18.06
C HIS A 408 -26.39 -0.41 -18.91
N ALA A 409 -25.18 -0.10 -18.47
CA ALA A 409 -24.29 0.89 -19.10
C ALA A 409 -24.07 0.61 -20.60
N THR A 410 -23.89 -0.66 -20.98
CA THR A 410 -23.74 -1.06 -22.39
C THR A 410 -24.94 -0.71 -23.29
N ARG A 411 -26.13 -0.51 -22.72
CA ARG A 411 -27.35 -0.12 -23.46
C ARG A 411 -27.45 1.39 -23.62
N HIS A 412 -26.73 2.14 -22.80
CA HIS A 412 -26.73 3.60 -22.74
C HIS A 412 -25.49 4.25 -23.35
N THR A 413 -24.78 3.49 -24.20
CA THR A 413 -23.56 3.98 -24.88
C THR A 413 -23.85 5.25 -25.69
N GLY A 414 -23.11 6.32 -25.42
CA GLY A 414 -23.26 7.63 -26.05
C GLY A 414 -24.27 8.56 -25.36
N GLU A 415 -24.91 8.12 -24.28
CA GLU A 415 -25.85 8.94 -23.51
C GLU A 415 -25.14 9.71 -22.39
N SER A 416 -25.78 10.81 -21.97
CA SER A 416 -25.35 11.65 -20.87
C SER A 416 -26.44 11.71 -19.82
N PHE A 417 -26.07 11.48 -18.56
CA PHE A 417 -26.98 11.48 -17.42
C PHE A 417 -26.62 12.62 -16.46
N ALA A 418 -27.57 13.50 -16.22
CA ALA A 418 -27.46 14.52 -15.18
C ALA A 418 -27.87 13.92 -13.83
N ILE A 419 -26.93 13.92 -12.91
CA ILE A 419 -27.14 13.45 -11.52
C ILE A 419 -27.42 14.66 -10.65
N ASP A 420 -28.67 15.12 -10.70
CA ASP A 420 -29.18 16.23 -9.91
C ASP A 420 -29.86 15.75 -8.62
N ALA A 421 -30.34 16.69 -7.79
CA ALA A 421 -31.03 16.37 -6.54
C ALA A 421 -32.29 15.51 -6.77
N ALA A 422 -33.02 15.74 -7.88
CA ALA A 422 -34.21 14.97 -8.21
C ALA A 422 -33.87 13.51 -8.56
N TYR A 423 -32.79 13.28 -9.34
CA TYR A 423 -32.30 11.96 -9.65
C TYR A 423 -31.87 11.22 -8.38
N VAL A 424 -31.12 11.90 -7.50
CA VAL A 424 -30.66 11.35 -6.21
C VAL A 424 -31.86 10.97 -5.33
N ASP A 425 -32.85 11.85 -5.18
CA ASP A 425 -34.04 11.57 -4.40
C ASP A 425 -34.87 10.41 -4.97
N ALA A 426 -35.04 10.35 -6.29
CA ALA A 426 -35.78 9.25 -6.93
C ALA A 426 -35.20 7.86 -6.67
N ARG A 427 -33.86 7.77 -6.52
CA ARG A 427 -33.15 6.49 -6.33
C ARG A 427 -32.88 6.15 -4.86
N LEU A 428 -32.76 7.13 -3.98
CA LEU A 428 -32.30 6.95 -2.59
C LEU A 428 -33.36 7.33 -1.53
N LYS A 429 -34.50 7.89 -1.92
CA LYS A 429 -35.52 8.36 -0.97
C LYS A 429 -36.09 7.27 -0.07
N ASP A 430 -36.33 6.09 -0.63
CA ASP A 430 -36.85 4.95 0.12
C ASP A 430 -35.84 4.45 1.16
N ILE A 431 -34.56 4.55 0.86
CA ILE A 431 -33.46 4.14 1.73
C ILE A 431 -33.23 5.18 2.83
N ALA A 432 -33.37 6.46 2.50
CA ALA A 432 -33.27 7.55 3.47
C ALA A 432 -34.46 7.60 4.45
N GLY A 433 -35.61 7.04 4.06
CA GLY A 433 -36.88 7.07 4.82
C GLY A 433 -37.15 5.81 5.67
N ASP A 434 -36.68 4.64 5.27
CA ASP A 434 -36.95 3.36 5.92
C ASP A 434 -35.74 2.82 6.68
N GLU A 435 -35.79 2.81 8.01
CA GLU A 435 -34.72 2.32 8.89
C GLU A 435 -34.38 0.83 8.63
N ASN A 436 -35.37 0.00 8.33
CA ASN A 436 -35.16 -1.41 8.09
C ASN A 436 -34.49 -1.63 6.73
N LEU A 437 -34.94 -0.94 5.69
CA LEU A 437 -34.36 -1.03 4.35
C LEU A 437 -32.90 -0.52 4.35
N ALA A 438 -32.66 0.62 4.98
CA ALA A 438 -31.33 1.20 5.10
C ALA A 438 -30.35 0.27 5.85
N ARG A 439 -30.81 -0.49 6.85
CA ARG A 439 -30.00 -1.42 7.64
C ARG A 439 -29.55 -2.67 6.86
N TYR A 440 -30.30 -3.07 5.84
CA TYR A 440 -29.98 -4.25 5.02
C TYR A 440 -29.29 -3.90 3.70
N ILE A 441 -29.40 -2.66 3.23
CA ILE A 441 -28.95 -2.27 1.88
C ILE A 441 -27.74 -1.31 1.93
N LEU A 442 -27.57 -0.56 2.98
CA LEU A 442 -26.49 0.39 3.22
C LEU A 442 -25.65 0.00 4.44
#